data_251ff7ab220d1d847d04cca1a89254f6
#
_entry.id   251ff7ab220d1d847d04cca1a89254f6
#
_cell.length_a   1.000
_cell.length_b   1.000
_cell.length_c   1.000
_cell.angle_alpha   90.00
_cell.angle_beta   90.00
_cell.angle_gamma   90.00
#
_symmetry.space_group_name_H-M   'P 1'
#
loop_
_entity.id
_entity.type
_entity.pdbx_description
1 polymer ?
#
loop_
_entity_poly.entity_id
_entity_poly.type
_entity_poly.pdbx_seq_one_letter_code
_entity_poly.pdbx_strand_id
1 'polypeptide(L)'
;HLLVVDKPHFLPVIPTGRFVQQSLLVRLKRTTGIDTLSPIHRIDRETAGLVLFSVRPQDRNAYQALFRDRQVHKVYEAIAPHRADISMPLVRRSRIEEDPDGFFRMVETLGEPNSETHIDRLDVSGAWARYTLFPLTGKRHQLRVHMNALGLPMAGDPFYPRVRRGPDASEDFADPL
;
A
#
# COMPACT_ATOMS: atom_id res chain seq x y z
N HIS A 1 8.50 20.75 10.18
CA HIS A 1 7.85 20.69 8.88
C HIS A 1 7.21 19.32 8.64
N LEU A 2 7.97 18.23 8.78
CA LEU A 2 7.55 16.85 8.54
C LEU A 2 7.69 15.99 9.79
N LEU A 3 6.74 15.09 10.00
CA LEU A 3 6.83 13.94 10.87
C LEU A 3 6.87 12.70 10.01
N VAL A 4 7.90 11.87 10.17
CA VAL A 4 8.06 10.58 9.50
C VAL A 4 7.80 9.48 10.50
N VAL A 5 6.95 8.53 10.14
CA VAL A 5 6.53 7.45 11.04
C VAL A 5 6.64 6.11 10.32
N ASP A 6 7.23 5.13 10.97
CA ASP A 6 7.17 3.74 10.54
C ASP A 6 5.84 3.12 11.01
N LYS A 7 4.94 2.90 10.05
CA LYS A 7 3.61 2.36 10.31
C LYS A 7 3.66 0.83 10.37
N PRO A 8 3.13 0.20 11.41
CA PRO A 8 2.99 -1.26 11.42
C PRO A 8 1.97 -1.74 10.38
N HIS A 9 2.00 -3.05 10.09
CA HIS A 9 0.94 -3.71 9.34
C HIS A 9 -0.42 -3.52 10.03
N PHE A 10 -1.49 -3.58 9.27
CA PHE A 10 -2.89 -3.60 9.72
C PHE A 10 -3.39 -2.33 10.43
N LEU A 11 -2.64 -1.24 10.41
CA LEU A 11 -3.06 0.06 10.91
C LEU A 11 -3.42 0.99 9.73
N PRO A 12 -4.65 1.52 9.62
CA PRO A 12 -4.99 2.49 8.58
C PRO A 12 -4.30 3.84 8.86
N VAL A 13 -3.89 4.54 7.80
CA VAL A 13 -3.24 5.86 7.93
C VAL A 13 -4.23 6.93 8.41
N ILE A 14 -5.44 6.92 7.88
CA ILE A 14 -6.51 7.88 8.20
C ILE A 14 -7.76 7.16 8.68
N PRO A 15 -8.67 7.87 9.39
CA PRO A 15 -9.97 7.32 9.74
C PRO A 15 -10.69 6.75 8.53
N THR A 16 -11.16 5.51 8.63
CA THR A 16 -11.89 4.82 7.59
C THR A 16 -12.78 3.72 8.18
N GLY A 17 -14.01 3.58 7.67
CA GLY A 17 -14.96 2.59 8.16
C GLY A 17 -15.09 2.59 9.68
N ARG A 18 -14.95 1.42 10.30
CA ARG A 18 -14.99 1.26 11.77
C ARG A 18 -13.73 1.76 12.51
N PHE A 19 -12.65 2.04 11.81
CA PHE A 19 -11.37 2.46 12.40
C PHE A 19 -11.26 3.98 12.59
N VAL A 20 -12.34 4.66 12.96
CA VAL A 20 -12.36 6.11 13.12
C VAL A 20 -11.37 6.59 14.19
N GLN A 21 -11.31 5.90 15.33
CA GLN A 21 -10.49 6.29 16.48
C GLN A 21 -9.10 5.62 16.51
N GLN A 22 -8.87 4.60 15.69
CA GLN A 22 -7.67 3.76 15.76
C GLN A 22 -6.74 3.94 14.55
N SER A 23 -6.92 4.99 13.76
CA SER A 23 -5.99 5.27 12.66
C SER A 23 -4.67 5.86 13.16
N LEU A 24 -3.61 5.69 12.35
CA LEU A 24 -2.29 6.26 12.65
C LEU A 24 -2.36 7.77 12.91
N LEU A 25 -3.11 8.51 12.07
CA LEU A 25 -3.29 9.95 12.24
C LEU A 25 -3.88 10.31 13.59
N VAL A 26 -4.93 9.60 14.03
CA VAL A 26 -5.58 9.89 15.33
C VAL A 26 -4.66 9.55 16.49
N ARG A 27 -3.98 8.42 16.44
CA ARG A 27 -2.99 8.03 17.46
C ARG A 27 -1.87 9.07 17.56
N LEU A 28 -1.32 9.53 16.44
CA LEU A 28 -0.25 10.54 16.42
C LEU A 28 -0.72 11.88 16.98
N LYS A 29 -1.90 12.37 16.62
CA LYS A 29 -2.45 13.61 17.20
C LYS A 29 -2.57 13.53 18.71
N ARG A 30 -3.05 12.41 19.24
CA ARG A 30 -3.15 12.20 20.70
C ARG A 30 -1.79 12.14 21.38
N THR A 31 -0.82 11.45 20.77
CA THR A 31 0.50 11.24 21.39
C THR A 31 1.39 12.47 21.32
N THR A 32 1.31 13.23 20.22
CA THR A 32 2.17 14.39 19.97
C THR A 32 1.55 15.72 20.41
N GLY A 33 0.22 15.78 20.60
CA GLY A 33 -0.51 17.03 20.82
C GLY A 33 -0.57 17.94 19.59
N ILE A 34 -0.23 17.46 18.38
CA ILE A 34 -0.18 18.25 17.16
C ILE A 34 -1.48 18.04 16.36
N ASP A 35 -2.47 18.88 16.58
CA ASP A 35 -3.77 18.78 15.91
C ASP A 35 -3.73 19.08 14.40
N THR A 36 -2.71 19.82 13.97
CA THR A 36 -2.52 20.20 12.56
C THR A 36 -1.95 19.10 11.68
N LEU A 37 -1.52 17.95 12.26
CA LEU A 37 -0.98 16.83 11.48
C LEU A 37 -1.93 16.42 10.37
N SER A 38 -1.35 16.26 9.17
CA SER A 38 -2.05 15.81 7.97
C SER A 38 -1.16 14.89 7.15
N PRO A 39 -1.63 13.73 6.72
CA PRO A 39 -0.83 12.84 5.90
C PRO A 39 -0.55 13.47 4.54
N ILE A 40 0.68 13.32 4.05
CA ILE A 40 1.10 13.76 2.73
C ILE A 40 0.73 12.71 1.69
N HIS A 41 0.85 11.45 2.05
CA HIS A 41 0.46 10.29 1.25
C HIS A 41 -0.16 9.21 2.14
N ARG A 42 -0.61 8.13 1.52
CA ARG A 42 -1.13 6.96 2.21
C ARG A 42 -0.48 5.69 1.67
N ILE A 43 -0.39 4.68 2.52
CA ILE A 43 -0.17 3.29 2.17
C ILE A 43 -1.36 2.47 2.69
N ASP A 44 -1.56 1.29 2.14
CA ASP A 44 -2.68 0.43 2.53
C ASP A 44 -2.61 0.04 4.01
N ARG A 45 -3.73 -0.33 4.60
CA ARG A 45 -3.80 -0.82 5.99
C ARG A 45 -2.85 -1.99 6.22
N GLU A 46 -2.82 -2.91 5.26
CA GLU A 46 -2.00 -4.12 5.28
C GLU A 46 -0.50 -3.85 5.07
N THR A 47 -0.13 -2.71 4.52
CA THR A 47 1.25 -2.34 4.22
C THR A 47 1.92 -1.69 5.43
N ALA A 48 3.08 -2.18 5.85
CA ALA A 48 3.96 -1.50 6.80
C ALA A 48 4.92 -0.55 6.09
N GLY A 49 5.54 0.37 6.84
CA GLY A 49 6.60 1.25 6.36
C GLY A 49 6.32 2.74 6.52
N LEU A 50 7.14 3.55 5.90
CA LEU A 50 7.21 4.98 6.15
C LEU A 50 5.99 5.75 5.65
N VAL A 51 5.41 6.54 6.54
CA VAL A 51 4.33 7.50 6.24
C VAL A 51 4.76 8.89 6.67
N LEU A 52 4.59 9.87 5.81
CA LEU A 52 4.96 11.25 6.03
C LEU A 52 3.72 12.09 6.35
N PHE A 53 3.85 12.90 7.38
CA PHE A 53 2.83 13.87 7.80
C PHE A 53 3.37 15.28 7.75
N SER A 54 2.58 16.23 7.24
CA SER A 54 2.86 17.64 7.39
C SER A 54 2.45 18.10 8.78
N VAL A 55 3.35 18.79 9.47
CA VAL A 55 3.11 19.41 10.77
C VAL A 55 2.43 20.76 10.59
N ARG A 56 2.85 21.54 9.60
CA ARG A 56 2.37 22.91 9.36
C ARG A 56 1.40 22.93 8.18
N PRO A 57 0.21 23.53 8.33
CA PRO A 57 -0.79 23.60 7.24
C PRO A 57 -0.28 24.24 5.96
N GLN A 58 0.53 25.29 6.07
CA GLN A 58 1.08 26.02 4.92
C GLN A 58 2.04 25.19 4.05
N ASP A 59 2.70 24.18 4.62
CA ASP A 59 3.66 23.33 3.90
C ASP A 59 2.97 22.16 3.18
N ARG A 60 1.73 21.83 3.56
CA ARG A 60 1.01 20.62 3.13
C ARG A 60 0.94 20.50 1.62
N ASN A 61 0.51 21.54 0.94
CA ASN A 61 0.30 21.50 -0.50
C ASN A 61 1.61 21.27 -1.27
N ALA A 62 2.71 21.91 -0.84
CA ALA A 62 4.02 21.73 -1.45
C ALA A 62 4.51 20.28 -1.37
N TYR A 63 4.38 19.65 -0.19
CA TYR A 63 4.77 18.24 -0.03
C TYR A 63 3.84 17.27 -0.77
N GLN A 64 2.54 17.52 -0.76
CA GLN A 64 1.58 16.68 -1.51
C GLN A 64 1.81 16.79 -3.02
N ALA A 65 2.24 17.95 -3.51
CA ALA A 65 2.59 18.15 -4.91
C ALA A 65 3.70 17.21 -5.37
N LEU A 66 4.73 16.97 -4.55
CA LEU A 66 5.81 16.04 -4.88
C LEU A 66 5.30 14.62 -5.21
N PHE A 67 4.29 14.14 -4.46
CA PHE A 67 3.66 12.85 -4.73
C PHE A 67 2.75 12.88 -5.95
N ARG A 68 1.94 13.93 -6.09
CA ARG A 68 1.04 14.12 -7.24
C ARG A 68 1.83 14.20 -8.54
N ASP A 69 2.93 14.94 -8.52
CA ASP A 69 3.77 15.23 -9.68
C ASP A 69 4.87 14.17 -9.89
N ARG A 70 4.79 13.05 -9.14
CA ARG A 70 5.66 11.87 -9.23
C ARG A 70 7.15 12.16 -9.01
N GLN A 71 7.47 13.16 -8.21
CA GLN A 71 8.84 13.54 -7.87
C GLN A 71 9.41 12.73 -6.70
N VAL A 72 8.60 11.84 -6.11
CA VAL A 72 9.02 10.95 -5.01
C VAL A 72 9.31 9.57 -5.56
N HIS A 73 10.53 9.09 -5.33
CA HIS A 73 10.89 7.70 -5.58
C HIS A 73 10.41 6.82 -4.43
N LYS A 74 9.55 5.85 -4.77
CA LYS A 74 8.97 4.91 -3.80
C LYS A 74 9.57 3.54 -4.02
N VAL A 75 10.02 2.91 -2.96
CA VAL A 75 10.54 1.54 -2.96
C VAL A 75 9.75 0.73 -1.94
N TYR A 76 9.26 -0.42 -2.37
CA TYR A 76 8.56 -1.37 -1.51
C TYR A 76 9.21 -2.75 -1.65
N GLU A 77 9.07 -3.54 -0.61
CA GLU A 77 9.42 -4.96 -0.64
C GLU A 77 8.17 -5.82 -0.43
N ALA A 78 8.13 -6.96 -1.08
CA ALA A 78 7.08 -7.94 -0.93
C ALA A 78 7.66 -9.36 -0.87
N ILE A 79 7.05 -10.21 -0.06
CA ILE A 79 7.29 -11.66 -0.07
C ILE A 79 6.17 -12.31 -0.87
N ALA A 80 6.53 -13.11 -1.86
CA ALA A 80 5.59 -13.84 -2.70
C ALA A 80 6.20 -15.17 -3.15
N PRO A 81 5.43 -16.12 -3.73
CA PRO A 81 5.98 -17.36 -4.25
C PRO A 81 7.12 -17.13 -5.24
N HIS A 82 8.15 -17.97 -5.18
CA HIS A 82 9.19 -18.00 -6.19
C HIS A 82 8.67 -18.64 -7.46
N ARG A 83 8.81 -17.95 -8.59
CA ARG A 83 8.49 -18.42 -9.94
C ARG A 83 9.73 -18.27 -10.83
N ALA A 84 10.39 -19.40 -11.15
CA ALA A 84 11.59 -19.42 -11.98
C ALA A 84 11.29 -19.13 -13.47
N ASP A 85 10.05 -19.36 -13.88
CA ASP A 85 9.56 -19.11 -15.25
C ASP A 85 9.26 -17.64 -15.53
N ILE A 86 9.30 -16.77 -14.52
CA ILE A 86 9.13 -15.33 -14.69
C ILE A 86 10.50 -14.66 -14.68
N SER A 87 10.87 -14.10 -15.83
CA SER A 87 12.11 -13.32 -15.96
C SER A 87 12.00 -11.98 -15.23
N MET A 88 13.03 -11.62 -14.50
CA MET A 88 13.16 -10.34 -13.78
C MET A 88 14.46 -9.63 -14.19
N PRO A 89 14.52 -8.29 -14.16
CA PRO A 89 13.46 -7.36 -13.82
C PRO A 89 12.37 -7.28 -14.91
N LEU A 90 11.17 -6.86 -14.52
CA LEU A 90 10.06 -6.62 -15.45
C LEU A 90 9.29 -5.34 -15.12
N VAL A 91 8.53 -4.86 -16.10
CA VAL A 91 7.62 -3.73 -15.92
C VAL A 91 6.19 -4.21 -16.16
N ARG A 92 5.34 -4.03 -15.15
CA ARG A 92 3.90 -4.27 -15.27
C ARG A 92 3.18 -2.95 -15.52
N ARG A 93 2.47 -2.87 -16.65
CA ARG A 93 1.55 -1.77 -16.98
C ARG A 93 0.17 -2.35 -17.17
N SER A 94 -0.82 -1.77 -16.50
CA SER A 94 -2.21 -2.19 -16.65
C SER A 94 -3.17 -1.07 -16.29
N ARG A 95 -4.43 -1.27 -16.66
CA ARG A 95 -5.53 -0.46 -16.18
C ARG A 95 -6.08 -1.12 -14.91
N ILE A 96 -6.05 -0.38 -13.80
CA ILE A 96 -6.57 -0.82 -12.50
C ILE A 96 -7.84 -0.04 -12.19
N GLU A 97 -8.91 -0.76 -11.89
CA GLU A 97 -10.22 -0.23 -11.52
C GLU A 97 -10.78 -0.96 -10.30
N GLU A 98 -11.87 -0.44 -9.74
CA GLU A 98 -12.57 -1.12 -8.65
C GLU A 98 -13.18 -2.44 -9.15
N ASP A 99 -13.08 -3.47 -8.32
CA ASP A 99 -13.67 -4.77 -8.61
C ASP A 99 -15.20 -4.66 -8.49
N PRO A 100 -15.97 -4.85 -9.59
CA PRO A 100 -17.43 -4.72 -9.54
C PRO A 100 -18.10 -5.74 -8.59
N ASP A 101 -17.45 -6.89 -8.38
CA ASP A 101 -17.94 -7.96 -7.53
C ASP A 101 -17.34 -7.94 -6.11
N GLY A 102 -16.40 -7.03 -5.85
CA GLY A 102 -15.64 -7.01 -4.61
C GLY A 102 -15.41 -5.60 -4.04
N PHE A 103 -16.29 -5.13 -3.20
CA PHE A 103 -16.36 -3.77 -2.63
C PHE A 103 -15.03 -3.15 -2.14
N PHE A 104 -14.03 -3.96 -1.78
CA PHE A 104 -12.75 -3.47 -1.27
C PHE A 104 -11.56 -3.76 -2.18
N ARG A 105 -11.79 -4.44 -3.30
CA ARG A 105 -10.73 -4.88 -4.19
C ARG A 105 -10.56 -3.94 -5.36
N MET A 106 -9.39 -4.06 -5.95
CA MET A 106 -9.09 -3.51 -7.27
C MET A 106 -8.73 -4.68 -8.18
N VAL A 107 -8.98 -4.52 -9.47
CA VAL A 107 -8.69 -5.53 -10.50
C VAL A 107 -8.05 -4.88 -11.72
N GLU A 108 -7.32 -5.68 -12.49
CA GLU A 108 -6.89 -5.26 -13.84
C GLU A 108 -8.06 -5.41 -14.81
N THR A 109 -8.27 -4.38 -15.61
CA THR A 109 -9.28 -4.36 -16.67
C THR A 109 -8.66 -4.07 -18.02
N LEU A 110 -9.41 -4.33 -19.09
CA LEU A 110 -8.99 -3.94 -20.44
C LEU A 110 -9.03 -2.42 -20.60
N GLY A 111 -8.11 -1.89 -21.41
CA GLY A 111 -8.05 -0.47 -21.75
C GLY A 111 -6.64 0.13 -21.59
N GLU A 112 -6.53 1.43 -21.85
CA GLU A 112 -5.26 2.15 -21.72
C GLU A 112 -4.73 2.06 -20.29
N PRO A 113 -3.44 1.68 -20.10
CA PRO A 113 -2.84 1.56 -18.78
C PRO A 113 -2.90 2.86 -17.98
N ASN A 114 -3.33 2.78 -16.72
CA ASN A 114 -3.33 3.89 -15.78
C ASN A 114 -2.38 3.67 -14.60
N SER A 115 -1.65 2.56 -14.62
CA SER A 115 -0.72 2.15 -13.57
C SER A 115 0.55 1.53 -14.15
N GLU A 116 1.68 1.75 -13.47
CA GLU A 116 2.98 1.20 -13.83
C GLU A 116 3.79 0.89 -12.58
N THR A 117 4.37 -0.33 -12.55
CA THR A 117 5.29 -0.79 -11.49
C THR A 117 6.45 -1.53 -12.11
N HIS A 118 7.67 -1.14 -11.76
CA HIS A 118 8.87 -1.91 -12.03
C HIS A 118 9.08 -2.90 -10.89
N ILE A 119 9.39 -4.14 -11.24
CA ILE A 119 9.47 -5.26 -10.29
C ILE A 119 10.78 -5.99 -10.52
N ASP A 120 11.53 -6.21 -9.46
CA ASP A 120 12.72 -7.04 -9.49
C ASP A 120 12.67 -8.09 -8.37
N ARG A 121 13.41 -9.17 -8.54
CA ARG A 121 13.57 -10.22 -7.54
C ARG A 121 14.87 -9.99 -6.79
N LEU A 122 14.77 -9.69 -5.49
CA LEU A 122 15.92 -9.37 -4.67
C LEU A 122 16.67 -10.63 -4.23
N ASP A 123 15.96 -11.60 -3.70
CA ASP A 123 16.51 -12.90 -3.28
C ASP A 123 15.45 -14.02 -3.29
N VAL A 124 15.93 -15.27 -3.12
CA VAL A 124 15.09 -16.47 -3.11
C VAL A 124 15.42 -17.30 -1.88
N SER A 125 14.39 -17.79 -1.19
CA SER A 125 14.49 -18.71 -0.07
C SER A 125 13.44 -19.82 -0.19
N GLY A 126 13.85 -20.99 -0.66
CA GLY A 126 12.95 -22.12 -0.89
C GLY A 126 11.85 -21.80 -1.90
N ALA A 127 10.59 -21.99 -1.50
CA ALA A 127 9.42 -21.71 -2.32
C ALA A 127 9.03 -20.22 -2.38
N TRP A 128 9.74 -19.35 -1.66
CA TRP A 128 9.46 -17.93 -1.53
C TRP A 128 10.57 -17.08 -2.12
N ALA A 129 10.23 -15.89 -2.53
CA ALA A 129 11.18 -14.87 -2.93
C ALA A 129 10.78 -13.50 -2.37
N ARG A 130 11.78 -12.66 -2.18
CA ARG A 130 11.60 -11.25 -1.86
C ARG A 130 11.74 -10.45 -3.15
N TYR A 131 10.78 -9.58 -3.37
CA TYR A 131 10.69 -8.73 -4.56
C TYR A 131 10.81 -7.27 -4.15
N THR A 132 11.51 -6.48 -4.95
CA THR A 132 11.55 -5.03 -4.84
C THR A 132 10.63 -4.43 -5.89
N LEU A 133 9.80 -3.48 -5.45
CA LEU A 133 8.73 -2.89 -6.25
C LEU A 133 8.91 -1.37 -6.31
N PHE A 134 8.94 -0.81 -7.53
CA PHE A 134 9.12 0.60 -7.79
C PHE A 134 7.89 1.16 -8.54
N PRO A 135 6.82 1.56 -7.82
CA PRO A 135 5.63 2.10 -8.47
C PRO A 135 5.85 3.52 -8.97
N LEU A 136 5.67 3.76 -10.27
CA LEU A 136 5.67 5.08 -10.87
C LEU A 136 4.35 5.82 -10.61
N THR A 137 3.27 5.07 -10.57
CA THR A 137 1.92 5.56 -10.24
C THR A 137 1.54 5.19 -8.81
N GLY A 138 0.36 5.59 -8.35
CA GLY A 138 -0.09 5.33 -6.98
C GLY A 138 -1.57 4.98 -6.91
N LYS A 139 -2.01 3.99 -7.70
CA LYS A 139 -3.39 3.50 -7.62
C LYS A 139 -3.60 2.68 -6.36
N ARG A 140 -4.84 2.66 -5.87
CA ARG A 140 -5.24 1.83 -4.74
C ARG A 140 -4.90 0.36 -5.03
N HIS A 141 -4.33 -0.35 -4.06
CA HIS A 141 -3.88 -1.74 -4.14
C HIS A 141 -2.94 -2.07 -5.32
N GLN A 142 -2.33 -1.07 -5.98
CA GLN A 142 -1.60 -1.26 -7.24
C GLN A 142 -0.57 -2.39 -7.18
N LEU A 143 0.30 -2.40 -6.18
CA LEU A 143 1.36 -3.40 -6.05
C LEU A 143 0.77 -4.80 -5.85
N ARG A 144 -0.28 -4.90 -5.06
CA ARG A 144 -0.98 -6.16 -4.76
C ARG A 144 -1.65 -6.74 -6.00
N VAL A 145 -2.33 -5.88 -6.78
CA VAL A 145 -2.98 -6.25 -8.05
C VAL A 145 -1.94 -6.71 -9.08
N HIS A 146 -0.87 -5.94 -9.27
CA HIS A 146 0.17 -6.27 -10.24
C HIS A 146 0.87 -7.60 -9.89
N MET A 147 1.26 -7.79 -8.63
CA MET A 147 1.88 -9.03 -8.18
C MET A 147 0.92 -10.22 -8.33
N ASN A 148 -0.35 -10.06 -7.94
CA ASN A 148 -1.35 -11.09 -8.09
C ASN A 148 -1.58 -11.48 -9.57
N ALA A 149 -1.65 -10.50 -10.47
CA ALA A 149 -1.84 -10.72 -11.91
C ALA A 149 -0.67 -11.48 -12.56
N LEU A 150 0.53 -11.38 -11.97
CA LEU A 150 1.71 -12.16 -12.36
C LEU A 150 1.73 -13.59 -11.76
N GLY A 151 0.71 -13.97 -10.99
CA GLY A 151 0.72 -15.24 -10.25
C GLY A 151 1.67 -15.24 -9.05
N LEU A 152 1.98 -14.05 -8.52
CA LEU A 152 2.83 -13.80 -7.36
C LEU A 152 2.03 -13.13 -6.23
N PRO A 153 0.94 -13.74 -5.71
CA PRO A 153 0.16 -13.12 -4.63
C PRO A 153 1.05 -12.92 -3.41
N MET A 154 0.98 -11.72 -2.82
CA MET A 154 1.81 -11.38 -1.66
C MET A 154 1.45 -12.24 -0.45
N ALA A 155 2.45 -12.68 0.29
CA ALA A 155 2.27 -13.46 1.50
C ALA A 155 1.45 -12.67 2.54
N GLY A 156 0.46 -13.34 3.13
CA GLY A 156 -0.39 -12.72 4.16
C GLY A 156 -1.44 -11.74 3.65
N ASP A 157 -1.53 -11.48 2.34
CA ASP A 157 -2.55 -10.58 1.81
C ASP A 157 -3.97 -11.15 2.02
N PRO A 158 -4.88 -10.40 2.69
CA PRO A 158 -6.24 -10.90 2.97
C PRO A 158 -7.19 -10.79 1.78
N PHE A 159 -6.83 -10.03 0.72
CA PHE A 159 -7.70 -9.75 -0.41
C PHE A 159 -7.28 -10.43 -1.72
N TYR A 160 -6.01 -10.79 -1.87
CA TYR A 160 -5.47 -11.39 -3.10
C TYR A 160 -4.76 -12.71 -2.81
N PRO A 161 -4.94 -13.75 -3.68
CA PRO A 161 -5.80 -13.79 -4.86
C PRO A 161 -7.30 -13.89 -4.56
N ARG A 162 -7.66 -14.24 -3.32
CA ARG A 162 -9.06 -14.39 -2.86
C ARG A 162 -9.25 -13.66 -1.55
N VAL A 163 -10.43 -13.08 -1.36
CA VAL A 163 -10.80 -12.52 -0.06
C VAL A 163 -10.84 -13.66 0.96
N ARG A 164 -9.94 -13.60 1.94
CA ARG A 164 -9.85 -14.61 3.01
C ARG A 164 -10.75 -14.29 4.19
N ARG A 165 -11.03 -12.99 4.41
CA ARG A 165 -11.90 -12.50 5.49
C ARG A 165 -12.77 -11.38 4.95
N GLY A 166 -14.03 -11.37 5.33
CA GLY A 166 -14.92 -10.27 5.01
C GLY A 166 -14.48 -8.97 5.72
N PRO A 167 -14.93 -7.81 5.25
CA PRO A 167 -14.58 -6.52 5.82
C PRO A 167 -15.00 -6.34 7.28
N ASP A 168 -15.98 -7.13 7.73
CA ASP A 168 -16.58 -7.07 9.07
C ASP A 168 -16.20 -8.25 9.97
N ALA A 169 -15.24 -9.07 9.59
CA ALA A 169 -14.78 -10.18 10.42
C ALA A 169 -14.24 -9.64 11.76
N SER A 170 -14.91 -10.01 12.84
CA SER A 170 -14.63 -9.54 14.20
C SER A 170 -13.24 -9.93 14.74
N GLU A 171 -12.60 -10.89 14.09
CA GLU A 171 -11.25 -11.38 14.42
C GLU A 171 -10.12 -10.59 13.74
N ASP A 172 -10.47 -9.57 12.98
CA ASP A 172 -9.48 -8.70 12.39
C ASP A 172 -8.84 -7.85 13.47
N PHE A 173 -7.83 -8.38 14.10
CA PHE A 173 -6.87 -7.61 14.89
C PHE A 173 -7.18 -7.52 16.39
N ALA A 174 -6.65 -8.49 17.11
CA ALA A 174 -6.05 -8.18 18.39
C ALA A 174 -5.08 -6.99 18.15
N ASP A 175 -5.27 -5.92 18.90
CA ASP A 175 -4.43 -4.73 18.87
C ASP A 175 -2.96 -5.19 18.97
N PRO A 176 -2.08 -4.92 17.99
CA PRO A 176 -0.68 -5.31 18.10
C PRO A 176 0.09 -4.40 19.05
N LEU A 177 -0.59 -3.81 20.06
CA LEU A 177 0.01 -3.19 21.28
C LEU A 177 -1.09 -2.48 22.05
#